data_ed096024a46b2669fd0c1a7e4c265f54
#
_entry.id   ed096024a46b2669fd0c1a7e4c265f54
#
_cell.length_a   1.000
_cell.length_b   1.000
_cell.length_c   1.000
_cell.angle_alpha   90.00
_cell.angle_beta   90.00
_cell.angle_gamma   90.00
#
_symmetry.space_group_name_H-M   'P 1'
#
loop_
_entity.id
_entity.type
_entity.pdbx_description
1 polymer ?
#
loop_
_entity_poly.entity_id
_entity_poly.type
_entity_poly.pdbx_seq_one_letter_code
_entity_poly.pdbx_strand_id
1 'polypeptide(L)'
;QMMTSISGASSIFKGGIVSYTNEVKENNLNVPREVLETEGAISASCAQKMAENVRELMHADIGISFTGVAGPAMSENKKVGTVFVGIAFCNQPTIVYPLQLTGSRDSIRRSSANYGFYYLFKLLKKGE
;
A
#
# COMPACT_ATOMS: atom_id res chain seq x y z
N GLN A 1 0.23 8.74 9.52
CA GLN A 1 0.45 10.08 10.06
C GLN A 1 -0.17 11.16 9.20
N MET A 2 0.06 11.12 7.87
CA MET A 2 -0.46 12.13 6.94
C MET A 2 -1.99 12.21 6.96
N MET A 3 -2.67 11.07 7.04
CA MET A 3 -4.15 11.04 7.08
C MET A 3 -4.70 11.75 8.30
N THR A 4 -4.08 11.56 9.45
CA THR A 4 -4.57 12.12 10.72
C THR A 4 -4.09 13.55 10.98
N SER A 5 -3.26 14.10 10.09
CA SER A 5 -2.79 15.50 10.22
C SER A 5 -3.88 16.53 9.88
N ILE A 6 -4.97 16.07 9.25
CA ILE A 6 -6.06 16.95 8.83
C ILE A 6 -7.20 16.85 9.83
N SER A 7 -7.71 18.01 10.29
CA SER A 7 -8.85 18.07 11.19
C SER A 7 -10.08 17.43 10.52
N GLY A 8 -10.82 16.63 11.26
CA GLY A 8 -11.98 15.92 10.72
C GLY A 8 -11.65 14.55 10.14
N ALA A 9 -10.38 14.14 10.15
CA ALA A 9 -9.97 12.84 9.60
C ALA A 9 -10.71 11.67 10.26
N SER A 10 -11.10 11.81 11.53
CA SER A 10 -11.78 10.74 12.26
C SER A 10 -13.15 10.37 11.65
N SER A 11 -13.74 11.23 10.84
CA SER A 11 -15.01 10.93 10.19
C SER A 11 -14.86 10.01 8.97
N ILE A 12 -13.64 9.88 8.40
CA ILE A 12 -13.39 9.10 7.20
C ILE A 12 -12.30 8.03 7.38
N PHE A 13 -11.31 8.28 8.22
CA PHE A 13 -10.18 7.36 8.39
C PHE A 13 -10.46 6.36 9.51
N LYS A 14 -10.57 5.09 9.16
CA LYS A 14 -10.90 4.03 10.13
C LYS A 14 -9.68 3.46 10.83
N GLY A 15 -8.55 3.41 10.17
CA GLY A 15 -7.35 2.84 10.75
C GLY A 15 -6.38 2.32 9.72
N GLY A 16 -5.33 1.68 10.19
CA GLY A 16 -4.31 1.09 9.33
C GLY A 16 -3.54 0.00 10.04
N ILE A 17 -2.81 -0.77 9.25
CA ILE A 17 -1.96 -1.85 9.74
C ILE A 17 -0.56 -1.64 9.22
N VAL A 18 0.41 -1.67 10.13
CA VAL A 18 1.82 -1.68 9.76
C VAL A 18 2.24 -3.14 9.67
N SER A 19 2.24 -3.69 8.46
CA SER A 19 2.58 -5.09 8.20
C SER A 19 4.04 -5.20 7.78
N TYR A 20 4.94 -5.03 8.73
CA TYR A 20 6.36 -4.91 8.43
C TYR A 20 7.01 -6.23 7.98
N THR A 21 6.60 -7.34 8.56
CA THR A 21 7.15 -8.66 8.24
C THR A 21 6.18 -9.47 7.39
N ASN A 22 6.69 -10.50 6.70
CA ASN A 22 5.85 -11.43 5.95
C ASN A 22 4.86 -12.15 6.86
N GLU A 23 5.28 -12.48 8.08
CA GLU A 23 4.41 -13.11 9.07
C GLU A 23 3.20 -12.24 9.38
N VAL A 24 3.39 -10.93 9.58
CA VAL A 24 2.29 -10.01 9.84
C VAL A 24 1.40 -9.84 8.61
N LYS A 25 2.01 -9.79 7.40
CA LYS A 25 1.22 -9.75 6.17
C LYS A 25 0.30 -10.95 6.04
N GLU A 26 0.81 -12.14 6.35
CA GLU A 26 0.03 -13.36 6.30
C GLU A 26 -1.03 -13.42 7.40
N ASN A 27 -0.61 -13.20 8.65
CA ASN A 27 -1.48 -13.42 9.80
C ASN A 27 -2.51 -12.32 10.05
N ASN A 28 -2.15 -11.07 9.78
CA ASN A 28 -3.00 -9.92 10.07
C ASN A 28 -3.72 -9.35 8.84
N LEU A 29 -3.13 -9.49 7.65
CA LEU A 29 -3.72 -9.03 6.41
C LEU A 29 -4.15 -10.16 5.48
N ASN A 30 -4.00 -11.40 5.91
CA ASN A 30 -4.39 -12.59 5.13
C ASN A 30 -3.81 -12.60 3.71
N VAL A 31 -2.60 -12.06 3.53
CA VAL A 31 -1.90 -12.20 2.26
C VAL A 31 -1.55 -13.67 2.08
N PRO A 32 -1.95 -14.30 0.96
CA PRO A 32 -1.67 -15.72 0.76
C PRO A 32 -0.18 -16.02 0.84
N ARG A 33 0.19 -17.05 1.60
CA ARG A 33 1.58 -17.47 1.71
C ARG A 33 2.20 -17.74 0.35
N GLU A 34 1.42 -18.30 -0.56
CA GLU A 34 1.86 -18.57 -1.93
C GLU A 34 2.36 -17.31 -2.63
N VAL A 35 1.65 -16.19 -2.46
CA VAL A 35 2.07 -14.90 -3.04
C VAL A 35 3.41 -14.48 -2.46
N LEU A 36 3.56 -14.58 -1.14
CA LEU A 36 4.81 -14.19 -0.46
C LEU A 36 5.99 -15.07 -0.87
N GLU A 37 5.75 -16.36 -1.12
CA GLU A 37 6.80 -17.32 -1.47
C GLU A 37 7.17 -17.29 -2.95
N THR A 38 6.25 -16.90 -3.83
CA THR A 38 6.49 -16.87 -5.29
C THR A 38 6.86 -15.48 -5.76
N GLU A 39 5.92 -14.55 -5.74
CA GLU A 39 6.14 -13.18 -6.23
C GLU A 39 6.82 -12.27 -5.21
N GLY A 40 6.71 -12.62 -3.94
CA GLY A 40 7.32 -11.88 -2.85
C GLY A 40 6.42 -10.81 -2.25
N ALA A 41 6.89 -10.27 -1.14
CA ALA A 41 6.18 -9.19 -0.45
C ALA A 41 6.22 -7.89 -1.25
N ILE A 42 7.26 -7.68 -2.04
CA ILE A 42 7.42 -6.49 -2.88
C ILE A 42 6.98 -6.87 -4.29
N SER A 43 5.66 -6.84 -4.51
CA SER A 43 5.05 -7.26 -5.76
C SER A 43 3.69 -6.63 -5.93
N ALA A 44 3.21 -6.60 -7.17
CA ALA A 44 1.86 -6.11 -7.47
C ALA A 44 0.79 -6.99 -6.80
N SER A 45 0.97 -8.30 -6.82
CA SER A 45 0.04 -9.23 -6.18
C SER A 45 -0.07 -9.02 -4.68
N CYS A 46 1.06 -8.79 -4.01
CA CYS A 46 1.05 -8.52 -2.57
C CYS A 46 0.37 -7.19 -2.27
N ALA A 47 0.69 -6.14 -3.02
CA ALA A 47 0.05 -4.83 -2.84
C ALA A 47 -1.46 -4.92 -3.04
N GLN A 48 -1.90 -5.67 -4.06
CA GLN A 48 -3.31 -5.88 -4.33
C GLN A 48 -4.02 -6.54 -3.14
N LYS A 49 -3.46 -7.64 -2.64
CA LYS A 49 -4.06 -8.37 -1.51
C LYS A 49 -4.07 -7.54 -0.24
N MET A 50 -3.00 -6.80 0.01
CA MET A 50 -2.93 -5.90 1.17
C MET A 50 -4.04 -4.85 1.13
N ALA A 51 -4.24 -4.21 -0.02
CA ALA A 51 -5.26 -3.16 -0.17
C ALA A 51 -6.69 -3.74 -0.02
N GLU A 52 -6.96 -4.86 -0.69
CA GLU A 52 -8.26 -5.52 -0.62
C GLU A 52 -8.58 -5.97 0.81
N ASN A 53 -7.61 -6.58 1.46
CA ASN A 53 -7.83 -7.18 2.77
C ASN A 53 -7.90 -6.15 3.90
N VAL A 54 -7.12 -5.06 3.84
CA VAL A 54 -7.26 -4.00 4.84
C VAL A 54 -8.61 -3.29 4.70
N ARG A 55 -9.09 -3.12 3.46
CA ARG A 55 -10.42 -2.55 3.23
C ARG A 55 -11.51 -3.39 3.88
N GLU A 56 -11.47 -4.69 3.68
CA GLU A 56 -12.45 -5.61 4.28
C GLU A 56 -12.35 -5.65 5.80
N LEU A 57 -11.12 -5.75 6.31
CA LEU A 57 -10.88 -5.83 7.75
C LEU A 57 -11.40 -4.60 8.50
N MET A 58 -11.25 -3.43 7.91
CA MET A 58 -11.70 -2.16 8.50
C MET A 58 -13.12 -1.79 8.12
N HIS A 59 -13.82 -2.62 7.34
CA HIS A 59 -15.16 -2.31 6.82
C HIS A 59 -15.19 -0.94 6.14
N ALA A 60 -14.16 -0.66 5.34
CA ALA A 60 -14.00 0.62 4.66
C ALA A 60 -14.44 0.54 3.20
N ASP A 61 -14.72 1.69 2.60
CA ASP A 61 -15.03 1.78 1.19
C ASP A 61 -13.78 1.71 0.33
N ILE A 62 -12.65 2.16 0.88
CA ILE A 62 -11.37 2.23 0.17
C ILE A 62 -10.26 1.66 1.05
N GLY A 63 -9.42 0.83 0.46
CA GLY A 63 -8.18 0.36 1.08
C GLY A 63 -6.99 0.79 0.22
N ILE A 64 -5.94 1.27 0.87
CA ILE A 64 -4.70 1.63 0.19
C ILE A 64 -3.54 0.88 0.83
N SER A 65 -2.63 0.38 0.01
CA SER A 65 -1.46 -0.36 0.50
C SER A 65 -0.17 0.16 -0.11
N PHE A 66 0.91 -0.02 0.63
CA PHE A 66 2.26 0.31 0.18
C PHE A 66 3.17 -0.85 0.54
N THR A 67 3.91 -1.36 -0.44
CA THR A 67 4.97 -2.35 -0.20
C THR A 67 6.14 -2.01 -1.10
N GLY A 68 7.36 -2.07 -0.56
CA GLY A 68 8.51 -1.64 -1.35
C GLY A 68 9.83 -1.74 -0.62
N VAL A 69 10.89 -1.31 -1.32
CA VAL A 69 12.26 -1.31 -0.83
C VAL A 69 12.67 0.14 -0.53
N ALA A 70 12.67 0.51 0.74
CA ALA A 70 13.09 1.85 1.14
C ALA A 70 14.62 2.02 1.17
N GLY A 71 15.36 0.94 1.29
CA GLY A 71 16.81 0.96 1.31
C GLY A 71 17.38 1.11 2.72
N PRO A 72 18.71 1.26 2.83
CA PRO A 72 19.69 1.42 1.76
C PRO A 72 20.02 0.15 0.99
N ALA A 73 19.69 -1.04 1.50
CA ALA A 73 19.99 -2.30 0.83
C ALA A 73 18.81 -2.78 -0.01
N MET A 74 19.12 -3.49 -1.09
CA MET A 74 18.11 -4.17 -1.90
C MET A 74 17.41 -5.25 -1.08
N SER A 75 16.21 -5.62 -1.48
CA SER A 75 15.44 -6.70 -0.89
C SER A 75 14.75 -7.50 -2.00
N GLU A 76 14.68 -8.81 -1.84
CA GLU A 76 14.06 -9.73 -2.81
C GLU A 76 14.59 -9.53 -4.25
N ASN A 77 15.88 -9.20 -4.39
CA ASN A 77 16.53 -8.87 -5.66
C ASN A 77 15.88 -7.68 -6.40
N LYS A 78 15.19 -6.83 -5.67
CA LYS A 78 14.56 -5.62 -6.23
C LYS A 78 15.33 -4.38 -5.78
N LYS A 79 15.44 -3.41 -6.69
CA LYS A 79 16.20 -2.19 -6.45
C LYS A 79 15.57 -1.35 -5.35
N VAL A 80 16.40 -0.63 -4.62
CA VAL A 80 15.94 0.41 -3.70
C VAL A 80 15.06 1.40 -4.46
N GLY A 81 13.91 1.73 -3.89
CA GLY A 81 12.94 2.61 -4.52
C GLY A 81 11.85 1.90 -5.32
N THR A 82 11.95 0.57 -5.48
CA THR A 82 10.86 -0.23 -6.05
C THR A 82 9.69 -0.24 -5.06
N VAL A 83 8.56 0.29 -5.46
CA VAL A 83 7.37 0.41 -4.60
C VAL A 83 6.13 0.04 -5.40
N PHE A 84 5.19 -0.63 -4.76
CA PHE A 84 3.87 -0.90 -5.33
C PHE A 84 2.82 -0.28 -4.42
N VAL A 85 1.93 0.49 -5.02
CA VAL A 85 0.79 1.10 -4.32
C VAL A 85 -0.48 0.42 -4.82
N GLY A 86 -1.22 -0.21 -3.90
CA GLY A 86 -2.51 -0.82 -4.21
C GLY A 86 -3.65 0.06 -3.74
N ILE A 87 -4.69 0.20 -4.57
CA ILE A 87 -5.90 0.94 -4.20
C ILE A 87 -7.10 0.07 -4.53
N ALA A 88 -7.83 -0.31 -3.49
CA ALA A 88 -9.01 -1.16 -3.58
C ALA A 88 -10.25 -0.34 -3.27
N PHE A 89 -11.24 -0.43 -4.16
CA PHE A 89 -12.57 0.13 -3.96
C PHE A 89 -13.58 -1.00 -3.81
N CYS A 90 -14.71 -0.68 -3.18
CA CYS A 90 -15.87 -1.56 -3.19
C CYS A 90 -16.39 -1.70 -4.63
N ASN A 91 -16.65 -2.91 -5.10
CA ASN A 91 -17.28 -3.16 -6.40
C ASN A 91 -16.48 -2.75 -7.65
N GLN A 92 -15.16 -2.57 -7.52
CA GLN A 92 -14.28 -2.28 -8.65
C GLN A 92 -13.02 -3.13 -8.55
N PRO A 93 -12.39 -3.45 -9.69
CA PRO A 93 -11.09 -4.12 -9.66
C PRO A 93 -10.05 -3.25 -8.94
N THR A 94 -9.23 -3.88 -8.13
CA THR A 94 -8.13 -3.20 -7.45
C THR A 94 -7.08 -2.75 -8.46
N ILE A 95 -6.60 -1.53 -8.30
CA ILE A 95 -5.56 -0.97 -9.16
C ILE A 95 -4.24 -0.97 -8.39
N VAL A 96 -3.16 -1.39 -9.06
CA VAL A 96 -1.82 -1.35 -8.49
C VAL A 96 -0.94 -0.46 -9.36
N TYR A 97 -0.26 0.48 -8.72
CA TYR A 97 0.66 1.40 -9.38
C TYR A 97 2.09 1.00 -9.02
N PRO A 98 2.91 0.57 -10.00
CA PRO A 98 4.32 0.35 -9.75
C PRO A 98 5.07 1.68 -9.80
N LEU A 99 5.98 1.88 -8.85
CA LEU A 99 6.82 3.07 -8.77
C LEU A 99 8.28 2.67 -8.73
N GLN A 100 9.14 3.48 -9.34
CA GLN A 100 10.58 3.39 -9.19
C GLN A 100 11.09 4.73 -8.69
N LEU A 101 11.31 4.82 -7.39
CA LEU A 101 11.72 6.05 -6.72
C LEU A 101 13.23 6.06 -6.48
N THR A 102 13.76 7.25 -6.19
CA THR A 102 15.18 7.44 -5.88
C THR A 102 15.32 8.29 -4.63
N GLY A 103 16.49 8.21 -4.01
CA GLY A 103 16.81 9.02 -2.85
C GLY A 103 17.03 8.21 -1.59
N SER A 104 17.00 8.89 -0.45
CA SER A 104 17.20 8.28 0.86
C SER A 104 15.98 7.45 1.27
N ARG A 105 16.18 6.60 2.26
CA ARG A 105 15.08 5.81 2.85
C ARG A 105 13.91 6.72 3.26
N ASP A 106 14.19 7.84 3.89
CA ASP A 106 13.16 8.77 4.34
C ASP A 106 12.41 9.39 3.14
N SER A 107 13.14 9.82 2.10
CA SER A 107 12.51 10.43 0.93
C SER A 107 11.68 9.41 0.13
N ILE A 108 12.14 8.17 0.04
CA ILE A 108 11.38 7.09 -0.64
C ILE A 108 10.07 6.83 0.10
N ARG A 109 10.11 6.73 1.43
CA ARG A 109 8.90 6.51 2.23
C ARG A 109 7.92 7.67 2.08
N ARG A 110 8.41 8.90 2.13
CA ARG A 110 7.59 10.11 2.00
C ARG A 110 7.00 10.25 0.60
N SER A 111 7.80 10.02 -0.42
CA SER A 111 7.34 10.07 -1.82
C SER A 111 6.31 8.99 -2.11
N SER A 112 6.49 7.79 -1.55
CA SER A 112 5.52 6.70 -1.70
C SER A 112 4.14 7.12 -1.20
N ALA A 113 4.09 7.69 0.00
CA ALA A 113 2.83 8.17 0.58
C ALA A 113 2.20 9.27 -0.29
N ASN A 114 3.01 10.22 -0.75
CA ASN A 114 2.52 11.31 -1.60
C ASN A 114 1.94 10.79 -2.92
N TYR A 115 2.62 9.85 -3.58
CA TYR A 115 2.11 9.24 -4.81
C TYR A 115 0.82 8.47 -4.57
N GLY A 116 0.75 7.74 -3.46
CA GLY A 116 -0.47 7.00 -3.12
C GLY A 116 -1.68 7.91 -2.98
N PHE A 117 -1.53 9.00 -2.26
CA PHE A 117 -2.62 9.99 -2.12
C PHE A 117 -2.93 10.71 -3.42
N TYR A 118 -1.92 10.98 -4.24
CA TYR A 118 -2.12 11.59 -5.55
C TYR A 118 -2.97 10.68 -6.45
N TYR A 119 -2.63 9.39 -6.52
CA TYR A 119 -3.40 8.43 -7.31
C TYR A 119 -4.83 8.28 -6.77
N LEU A 120 -4.97 8.21 -5.47
CA LEU A 120 -6.30 8.13 -4.85
C LEU A 120 -7.14 9.36 -5.20
N PHE A 121 -6.56 10.54 -5.09
CA PHE A 121 -7.24 11.79 -5.46
C PHE A 121 -7.73 11.76 -6.91
N LYS A 122 -6.86 11.32 -7.82
CA LYS A 122 -7.23 11.23 -9.25
C LYS A 122 -8.36 10.24 -9.49
N LEU A 123 -8.35 9.11 -8.82
CA LEU A 123 -9.42 8.10 -8.94
C LEU A 123 -10.74 8.62 -8.39
N LEU A 124 -10.71 9.31 -7.26
CA LEU A 124 -11.91 9.90 -6.68
C LEU A 124 -12.49 10.99 -7.57
N LYS A 125 -11.63 11.79 -8.20
CA LYS A 125 -12.05 12.84 -9.10
C LYS A 125 -12.72 12.31 -10.36
N LYS A 126 -12.27 11.15 -10.88
CA LYS A 126 -12.89 10.48 -12.03
C LYS A 126 -14.31 10.02 -11.76
N GLY A 127 -14.64 9.72 -10.52
CA GLY A 127 -15.97 9.27 -10.12
C GLY A 127 -17.01 10.37 -10.01
N GLU A 128 -16.60 11.61 -10.18
CA GLU A 128 -17.53 12.75 -10.11
C GLU A 128 -18.32 12.92 -11.46
#